data_fcfdf5bd8753cd6d1803116054f6ed8f
#
_entry.id   fcfdf5bd8753cd6d1803116054f6ed8f
#
_cell.length_a   1.000
_cell.length_b   1.000
_cell.length_c   1.000
_cell.angle_alpha   90.00
_cell.angle_beta   90.00
_cell.angle_gamma   90.00
#
_symmetry.space_group_name_H-M   'P 1'
#
loop_
_entity.id
_entity.type
_entity.pdbx_description
1 polymer ?
#
loop_
_entity_poly.entity_id
_entity_poly.type
_entity_poly.pdbx_seq_one_letter_code
_entity_poly.pdbx_strand_id
1 'polypeptide(L)'
;LVEYQDGQVVSKTLVQNDFVSVTIFSFDKGEEISTHASGGDAMVTVLDGKGRFTVGGEVFTLTEGESLIMPKDVPHAVFGEEKFKMELVISF
;
A
#
# COMPACT_ATOMS: atom_id res chain seq x y z
N LEU A 1 2.25 -7.65 -12.86
CA LEU A 1 1.13 -6.83 -13.31
C LEU A 1 1.45 -5.35 -13.43
N VAL A 2 2.29 -4.85 -12.53
CA VAL A 2 2.64 -3.44 -12.48
C VAL A 2 4.15 -3.31 -12.45
N GLU A 3 4.70 -2.66 -13.46
CA GLU A 3 6.14 -2.49 -13.59
C GLU A 3 6.65 -1.33 -12.72
N TYR A 4 7.89 -1.43 -12.27
CA TYR A 4 8.57 -0.32 -11.62
C TYR A 4 8.86 0.76 -12.64
N GLN A 5 8.63 2.03 -12.27
CA GLN A 5 9.00 3.17 -13.09
C GLN A 5 9.80 4.18 -12.25
N ASP A 6 10.89 4.69 -12.83
CA ASP A 6 11.80 5.58 -12.13
C ASP A 6 11.08 6.82 -11.61
N GLY A 7 11.25 7.10 -10.31
CA GLY A 7 10.71 8.27 -9.65
C GLY A 7 9.19 8.28 -9.55
N GLN A 8 8.52 7.13 -9.63
CA GLN A 8 7.08 7.08 -9.66
C GLN A 8 6.48 6.03 -8.73
N VAL A 9 5.23 6.31 -8.33
CA VAL A 9 4.31 5.31 -7.79
C VAL A 9 3.33 4.99 -8.92
N VAL A 10 3.22 3.72 -9.27
CA VAL A 10 2.32 3.25 -10.34
C VAL A 10 1.26 2.36 -9.71
N SER A 11 0.01 2.53 -10.11
CA SER A 11 -1.09 1.71 -9.59
C SER A 11 -1.95 1.14 -10.70
N LYS A 12 -2.55 -0.02 -10.43
CA LYS A 12 -3.52 -0.65 -11.30
C LYS A 12 -4.64 -1.21 -10.45
N THR A 13 -5.85 -0.72 -10.67
CA THR A 13 -7.03 -1.23 -9.97
C THR A 13 -7.57 -2.45 -10.69
N LEU A 14 -7.66 -3.56 -9.98
CA LEU A 14 -8.13 -4.84 -10.53
C LEU A 14 -9.62 -5.03 -10.32
N VAL A 15 -10.13 -4.59 -9.16
CA VAL A 15 -11.54 -4.68 -8.79
C VAL A 15 -11.93 -3.42 -8.07
N GLN A 16 -13.10 -2.87 -8.40
CA GLN A 16 -13.66 -1.75 -7.66
C GLN A 16 -15.18 -1.77 -7.75
N ASN A 17 -15.83 -1.84 -6.60
CA ASN A 17 -17.29 -1.77 -6.47
C ASN A 17 -17.65 -1.19 -5.10
N ASP A 18 -18.94 -1.21 -4.74
CA ASP A 18 -19.42 -0.62 -3.49
C ASP A 18 -18.93 -1.37 -2.24
N PHE A 19 -18.42 -2.57 -2.38
CA PHE A 19 -18.04 -3.44 -1.25
C PHE A 19 -16.55 -3.62 -1.11
N VAL A 20 -15.81 -3.63 -2.22
CA VAL A 20 -14.37 -3.95 -2.20
C VAL A 20 -13.63 -3.21 -3.30
N SER A 21 -12.37 -2.87 -2.99
CA SER A 21 -11.42 -2.34 -3.97
C SER A 21 -10.13 -3.14 -3.85
N VAL A 22 -9.57 -3.57 -4.98
CA VAL A 22 -8.29 -4.28 -5.04
C VAL A 22 -7.39 -3.54 -6.02
N THR A 23 -6.25 -3.04 -5.53
CA THR A 23 -5.30 -2.28 -6.32
C THR A 23 -3.88 -2.81 -6.10
N ILE A 24 -3.12 -2.92 -7.18
CA ILE A 24 -1.70 -3.26 -7.11
C ILE A 24 -0.90 -1.97 -7.31
N PHE A 25 0.10 -1.76 -6.45
CA PHE A 25 0.99 -0.61 -6.52
C PHE A 25 2.43 -1.05 -6.73
N SER A 26 3.19 -0.25 -7.46
CA SER A 26 4.65 -0.35 -7.48
C SER A 26 5.24 1.00 -7.08
N PHE A 27 6.25 0.98 -6.22
CA PHE A 27 6.93 2.17 -5.72
C PHE A 27 8.40 2.10 -6.10
N ASP A 28 8.91 3.17 -6.69
CA ASP A 28 10.36 3.33 -6.77
C ASP A 28 10.90 3.63 -5.37
N LYS A 29 12.16 3.35 -5.14
CA LYS A 29 12.81 3.65 -3.87
C LYS A 29 12.68 5.12 -3.54
N GLY A 30 12.25 5.42 -2.32
CA GLY A 30 12.09 6.79 -1.83
C GLY A 30 10.77 7.45 -2.20
N GLU A 31 9.95 6.83 -3.03
CA GLU A 31 8.63 7.36 -3.35
C GLU A 31 7.64 7.03 -2.26
N GLU A 32 6.62 7.88 -2.09
CA GLU A 32 5.69 7.70 -0.98
C GLU A 32 4.27 8.14 -1.34
N ILE A 33 3.33 7.63 -0.56
CA ILE A 33 1.97 8.14 -0.51
C ILE A 33 1.85 8.80 0.87
N SER A 34 1.53 10.10 0.89
CA SER A 34 1.43 10.87 2.13
C SER A 34 0.27 10.40 2.99
N THR A 35 0.27 10.85 4.25
CA THR A 35 -0.74 10.43 5.23
C THR A 35 -2.16 10.72 4.75
N HIS A 36 -3.00 9.69 4.81
CA HIS A 36 -4.41 9.75 4.46
C HIS A 36 -5.15 8.66 5.25
N ALA A 37 -6.48 8.64 5.15
CA ALA A 37 -7.29 7.59 5.76
C ALA A 37 -8.24 7.03 4.71
N SER A 38 -8.59 5.76 4.82
CA SER A 38 -9.53 5.13 3.89
C SER A 38 -10.93 4.99 4.51
N GLY A 39 -11.94 4.97 3.65
CA GLY A 39 -13.34 4.83 4.06
C GLY A 39 -13.75 3.39 4.38
N GLY A 40 -12.81 2.47 4.42
CA GLY A 40 -13.02 1.07 4.76
C GLY A 40 -11.78 0.48 5.40
N ASP A 41 -11.91 -0.73 5.93
CA ASP A 41 -10.76 -1.46 6.45
C ASP A 41 -9.87 -1.91 5.29
N ALA A 42 -8.58 -1.65 5.39
CA ALA A 42 -7.62 -1.97 4.36
C ALA A 42 -6.66 -3.05 4.82
N MET A 43 -6.32 -3.96 3.92
CA MET A 43 -5.25 -4.92 4.12
C MET A 43 -4.23 -4.73 3.02
N VAL A 44 -2.97 -4.59 3.40
CA VAL A 44 -1.87 -4.51 2.45
C VAL A 44 -1.02 -5.76 2.56
N THR A 45 -0.57 -6.27 1.42
CA THR A 45 0.38 -7.39 1.35
C THR A 45 1.51 -6.98 0.44
N VAL A 46 2.74 -7.12 0.92
CA VAL A 46 3.92 -6.82 0.11
C VAL A 46 4.20 -7.98 -0.82
N LEU A 47 4.27 -7.72 -2.11
CA LEU A 47 4.49 -8.72 -3.15
C LEU A 47 5.97 -8.84 -3.54
N ASP A 48 6.73 -7.77 -3.37
CA ASP A 48 8.14 -7.70 -3.75
C ASP A 48 8.78 -6.51 -3.04
N GLY A 49 10.04 -6.63 -2.64
CA GLY A 49 10.80 -5.53 -2.07
C GLY A 49 10.49 -5.24 -0.62
N LYS A 50 10.59 -3.95 -0.25
CA LYS A 50 10.48 -3.53 1.16
C LYS A 50 9.78 -2.19 1.26
N GLY A 51 8.67 -2.16 1.98
CA GLY A 51 7.89 -0.96 2.22
C GLY A 51 7.82 -0.62 3.70
N ARG A 52 7.76 0.69 4.00
CA ARG A 52 7.56 1.20 5.35
C ARG A 52 6.18 1.80 5.46
N PHE A 53 5.43 1.36 6.45
CA PHE A 53 4.03 1.76 6.66
C PHE A 53 3.90 2.44 8.01
N THR A 54 3.31 3.62 8.04
CA THR A 54 2.99 4.31 9.28
C THR A 54 1.49 4.27 9.46
N VAL A 55 1.01 3.64 10.52
CA VAL A 55 -0.42 3.45 10.78
C VAL A 55 -0.74 3.92 12.19
N GLY A 56 -1.55 4.97 12.31
CA GLY A 56 -1.91 5.52 13.60
C GLY A 56 -0.71 5.94 14.44
N GLY A 57 0.37 6.41 13.80
CA GLY A 57 1.60 6.81 14.49
C GLY A 57 2.60 5.69 14.74
N GLU A 58 2.25 4.44 14.47
CA GLU A 58 3.18 3.31 14.58
C GLU A 58 3.80 2.98 13.23
N VAL A 59 5.08 2.64 13.24
CA VAL A 59 5.85 2.34 12.02
C VAL A 59 6.10 0.85 11.88
N PHE A 60 5.79 0.32 10.71
CA PHE A 60 6.00 -1.10 10.37
C PHE A 60 6.79 -1.18 9.07
N THR A 61 7.80 -2.04 9.04
CA THR A 61 8.55 -2.33 7.82
C THR A 61 8.23 -3.76 7.37
N LEU A 62 7.70 -3.89 6.16
CA LEU A 62 7.26 -5.17 5.61
C LEU A 62 8.08 -5.55 4.39
N THR A 63 8.33 -6.85 4.27
CA THR A 63 8.98 -7.45 3.10
C THR A 63 8.04 -8.45 2.44
N GLU A 64 8.48 -9.05 1.35
CA GLU A 64 7.66 -9.95 0.53
C GLU A 64 6.93 -10.99 1.38
N GLY A 65 5.63 -11.11 1.15
CA GLY A 65 4.76 -12.07 1.82
C GLY A 65 4.16 -11.60 3.13
N GLU A 66 4.59 -10.43 3.64
CA GLU A 66 4.06 -9.89 4.89
C GLU A 66 2.84 -8.99 4.64
N SER A 67 1.91 -9.01 5.58
CA SER A 67 0.66 -8.26 5.48
C SER A 67 0.42 -7.40 6.72
N LEU A 68 -0.41 -6.36 6.55
CA LEU A 68 -0.75 -5.41 7.60
C LEU A 68 -2.19 -4.95 7.41
N ILE A 69 -2.91 -4.79 8.51
CA ILE A 69 -4.26 -4.21 8.50
C ILE A 69 -4.15 -2.72 8.83
N MET A 70 -4.78 -1.90 8.01
CA MET A 70 -4.93 -0.46 8.23
C MET A 70 -6.42 -0.18 8.44
N PRO A 71 -6.86 -0.04 9.71
CA PRO A 71 -8.28 0.10 10.00
C PRO A 71 -8.92 1.34 9.37
N LYS A 72 -10.22 1.27 9.13
CA LYS A 72 -11.02 2.39 8.63
C LYS A 72 -10.79 3.64 9.49
N ASP A 73 -10.64 4.77 8.82
CA ASP A 73 -10.46 6.09 9.42
C ASP A 73 -9.17 6.29 10.24
N VAL A 74 -8.29 5.30 10.30
CA VAL A 74 -6.99 5.46 10.94
C VAL A 74 -5.99 6.03 9.93
N PRO A 75 -5.35 7.17 10.22
CA PRO A 75 -4.37 7.77 9.30
C PRO A 75 -3.21 6.82 9.03
N HIS A 76 -2.81 6.73 7.77
CA HIS A 76 -1.69 5.89 7.37
C HIS A 76 -0.92 6.51 6.21
N ALA A 77 0.36 6.16 6.12
CA ALA A 77 1.27 6.58 5.05
C ALA A 77 2.13 5.41 4.61
N VAL A 78 2.59 5.46 3.36
CA VAL A 78 3.38 4.39 2.76
C VAL A 78 4.63 4.98 2.13
N PHE A 79 5.79 4.36 2.40
CA PHE A 79 7.08 4.82 1.89
C PHE A 79 7.89 3.65 1.34
N GLY A 80 8.49 3.82 0.17
CA GLY A 80 9.37 2.82 -0.44
C GLY A 80 10.77 2.84 0.16
N GLU A 81 11.03 1.99 1.15
CA GLU A 81 12.38 1.82 1.70
C GLU A 81 13.32 1.33 0.62
N GLU A 82 12.83 0.44 -0.22
CA GLU A 82 13.44 -0.01 -1.45
C GLU A 82 12.33 -0.05 -2.49
N LYS A 83 12.65 -0.36 -3.73
CA LYS A 83 11.60 -0.62 -4.73
C LYS A 83 10.73 -1.73 -4.19
N PHE A 84 9.40 -1.54 -4.19
CA PHE A 84 8.50 -2.58 -3.72
C PHE A 84 7.15 -2.54 -4.42
N LYS A 85 6.48 -3.68 -4.39
CA LYS A 85 5.11 -3.83 -4.89
C LYS A 85 4.22 -4.30 -3.77
N MET A 86 2.99 -3.80 -3.74
CA MET A 86 2.02 -4.23 -2.76
C MET A 86 0.64 -4.39 -3.39
N GLU A 87 -0.15 -5.28 -2.78
CA GLU A 87 -1.57 -5.40 -3.06
C GLU A 87 -2.32 -4.70 -1.93
N LEU A 88 -3.26 -3.85 -2.30
CA LEU A 88 -4.13 -3.16 -1.34
C LEU A 88 -5.56 -3.61 -1.56
N VAL A 89 -6.17 -4.19 -0.53
CA VAL A 89 -7.57 -4.59 -0.52
C VAL A 89 -8.30 -3.72 0.49
N ILE A 90 -9.34 -3.02 0.05
CA ILE A 90 -10.17 -2.21 0.94
C ILE A 90 -11.57 -2.81 0.96
N SER A 91 -12.07 -3.09 2.17
CA SER A 91 -13.41 -3.56 2.41
C SER A 91 -14.25 -2.41 2.97
N PHE A 92 -15.22 -2.01 2.22
CA PHE A 92 -16.09 -0.89 2.58
C PHE A 92 -17.29 -1.32 3.42
#